data_9bf3d24b4bf7c68cc901e637aaea1a2c
#
_entry.id   9bf3d24b4bf7c68cc901e637aaea1a2c
#
_cell.length_a   1.000
_cell.length_b   1.000
_cell.length_c   1.000
_cell.angle_alpha   90.00
_cell.angle_beta   90.00
_cell.angle_gamma   90.00
#
_symmetry.space_group_name_H-M   'P 1'
#
loop_
_entity.id
_entity.type
_entity.pdbx_description
1 polymer ?
#
loop_
_entity_poly.entity_id
_entity_poly.type
_entity_poly.pdbx_seq_one_letter_code
_entity_poly.pdbx_strand_id
1 'polypeptide(L)'
;MFLKSKEVDNYIDGFDENIQLKLNEIRNLIIETAPLSKEVISYNMPAYKGKGIIVYFAAFKNHISLFPTSSGVEAFEEELKPYKHSKGTIQFPISKPLPIDLIRRIVLFRVKEDLEKGALSCNSKKK
;
A
#
# COMPACT_ATOMS: atom_id res chain seq x y z
N MET A 1 -17.04 8.07 6.33
CA MET A 1 -16.49 6.98 7.15
C MET A 1 -15.95 5.86 6.26
N PHE A 2 -14.77 5.35 6.60
CA PHE A 2 -14.16 4.27 5.83
C PHE A 2 -14.79 2.93 6.20
N LEU A 3 -15.21 2.17 5.20
CA LEU A 3 -15.77 0.83 5.42
C LEU A 3 -14.68 -0.22 5.18
N LYS A 4 -14.31 -0.93 6.25
CA LYS A 4 -13.32 -1.99 6.15
C LYS A 4 -13.92 -3.22 5.46
N SER A 5 -13.12 -3.85 4.61
CA SER A 5 -13.53 -5.04 3.89
C SER A 5 -13.43 -6.28 4.78
N LYS A 6 -14.49 -7.06 4.81
CA LYS A 6 -14.46 -8.34 5.54
C LYS A 6 -13.47 -9.31 4.91
N GLU A 7 -13.29 -9.23 3.61
CA GLU A 7 -12.33 -10.07 2.91
C GLU A 7 -10.90 -9.77 3.36
N VAL A 8 -10.60 -8.50 3.64
CA VAL A 8 -9.30 -8.10 4.17
C VAL A 8 -9.16 -8.57 5.61
N ASP A 9 -10.23 -8.50 6.41
CA ASP A 9 -10.23 -9.07 7.76
C ASP A 9 -9.85 -10.55 7.70
N ASN A 10 -10.46 -11.29 6.79
CA ASN A 10 -10.20 -12.72 6.64
C ASN A 10 -8.77 -12.99 6.18
N TYR A 11 -8.25 -12.15 5.30
CA TYR A 11 -6.88 -12.27 4.85
C TYR A 11 -5.91 -12.17 6.05
N ILE A 12 -6.11 -11.15 6.87
CA ILE A 12 -5.24 -10.91 8.03
C ILE A 12 -5.35 -12.04 9.05
N ASP A 13 -6.58 -12.52 9.28
CA ASP A 13 -6.83 -13.57 10.26
C ASP A 13 -6.08 -14.88 9.96
N GLY A 14 -5.64 -15.07 8.73
CA GLY A 14 -4.91 -16.26 8.33
C GLY A 14 -3.45 -16.31 8.77
N PHE A 15 -2.96 -15.27 9.41
CA PHE A 15 -1.54 -15.17 9.81
C PHE A 15 -1.35 -15.26 11.32
N ASP A 16 -0.11 -15.50 11.74
CA ASP A 16 0.26 -15.48 13.15
C ASP A 16 0.00 -14.10 13.75
N GLU A 17 -0.20 -14.08 15.05
CA GLU A 17 -0.50 -12.85 15.78
C GLU A 17 0.52 -11.73 15.53
N ASN A 18 1.81 -12.07 15.51
CA ASN A 18 2.86 -11.09 15.24
C ASN A 18 2.69 -10.43 13.89
N ILE A 19 2.34 -11.23 12.90
CA ILE A 19 2.15 -10.74 11.54
C ILE A 19 0.87 -9.94 11.46
N GLN A 20 -0.17 -10.40 12.15
CA GLN A 20 -1.45 -9.69 12.20
C GLN A 20 -1.27 -8.28 12.73
N LEU A 21 -0.47 -8.11 13.79
CA LEU A 21 -0.21 -6.79 14.36
C LEU A 21 0.40 -5.84 13.33
N LYS A 22 1.38 -6.33 12.58
CA LYS A 22 2.03 -5.52 11.56
C LYS A 22 1.10 -5.23 10.37
N LEU A 23 0.32 -6.21 9.96
CA LEU A 23 -0.64 -6.02 8.88
C LEU A 23 -1.69 -4.99 9.27
N ASN A 24 -2.17 -5.05 10.51
CA ASN A 24 -3.14 -4.07 10.99
C ASN A 24 -2.53 -2.67 11.09
N GLU A 25 -1.26 -2.60 11.44
CA GLU A 25 -0.54 -1.33 11.50
C GLU A 25 -0.50 -0.68 10.11
N ILE A 26 -0.15 -1.45 9.09
CA ILE A 26 -0.14 -0.95 7.71
C ILE A 26 -1.56 -0.62 7.24
N ARG A 27 -2.50 -1.49 7.54
CA ARG A 27 -3.90 -1.28 7.16
C ARG A 27 -4.43 0.05 7.70
N ASN A 28 -4.23 0.26 8.99
CA ASN A 28 -4.71 1.49 9.64
C ASN A 28 -4.03 2.73 9.07
N LEU A 29 -2.74 2.62 8.81
CA LEU A 29 -1.98 3.71 8.22
C LEU A 29 -2.51 4.09 6.84
N ILE A 30 -2.77 3.10 6.01
CA ILE A 30 -3.29 3.33 4.66
C ILE A 30 -4.69 3.95 4.73
N ILE A 31 -5.54 3.44 5.62
CA ILE A 31 -6.90 3.99 5.79
C ILE A 31 -6.85 5.46 6.20
N GLU A 32 -5.95 5.80 7.14
CA GLU A 32 -5.77 7.18 7.56
C GLU A 32 -5.29 8.08 6.44
N THR A 33 -4.37 7.56 5.63
CA THR A 33 -3.71 8.35 4.59
C THR A 33 -4.55 8.44 3.32
N ALA A 34 -5.34 7.40 3.05
CA ALA A 34 -6.18 7.33 1.85
C ALA A 34 -7.64 7.06 2.23
N PRO A 35 -8.26 7.98 2.98
CA PRO A 35 -9.62 7.73 3.52
C PRO A 35 -10.71 7.65 2.47
N LEU A 36 -10.46 8.12 1.26
CA LEU A 36 -11.43 8.07 0.18
C LEU A 36 -11.27 6.86 -0.72
N SER A 37 -10.26 6.03 -0.44
CA SER A 37 -10.05 4.81 -1.20
C SER A 37 -11.01 3.72 -0.73
N LYS A 38 -11.16 2.70 -1.55
CA LYS A 38 -11.96 1.52 -1.22
C LYS A 38 -11.03 0.35 -0.96
N GLU A 39 -11.23 -0.32 0.17
CA GLU A 39 -10.44 -1.49 0.53
C GLU A 39 -11.04 -2.71 -0.17
N VAL A 40 -10.22 -3.44 -0.91
CA VAL A 40 -10.66 -4.62 -1.67
C VAL A 40 -9.58 -5.69 -1.64
N ILE A 41 -9.89 -6.87 -2.15
CA ILE A 41 -8.90 -7.90 -2.41
C ILE A 41 -8.67 -7.94 -3.92
N SER A 42 -7.41 -7.85 -4.32
CA SER A 42 -7.03 -7.91 -5.72
C SER A 42 -5.73 -8.70 -5.81
N TYR A 43 -5.63 -9.62 -6.73
CA TYR A 43 -4.49 -10.55 -6.81
C TYR A 43 -4.24 -11.26 -5.49
N ASN A 44 -5.32 -11.60 -4.80
CA ASN A 44 -5.28 -12.28 -3.49
C ASN A 44 -4.58 -11.48 -2.39
N MET A 45 -4.55 -10.14 -2.53
CA MET A 45 -3.92 -9.25 -1.56
C MET A 45 -4.84 -8.09 -1.21
N PRO A 46 -4.73 -7.57 0.01
CA PRO A 46 -5.40 -6.32 0.32
C PRO A 46 -4.93 -5.22 -0.62
N ALA A 47 -5.86 -4.45 -1.14
CA ALA A 47 -5.58 -3.38 -2.08
C ALA A 47 -6.48 -2.19 -1.79
N TYR A 48 -6.02 -1.01 -2.15
CA TYR A 48 -6.74 0.24 -1.90
C TYR A 48 -6.93 0.96 -3.20
N LYS A 49 -8.19 1.12 -3.57
CA LYS A 49 -8.55 1.63 -4.89
C LYS A 49 -9.19 3.01 -4.81
N GLY A 50 -8.60 3.96 -5.54
CA GLY A 50 -9.21 5.24 -5.81
C GLY A 50 -9.74 5.23 -7.23
N LYS A 51 -9.15 6.00 -8.11
CA LYS A 51 -9.45 5.92 -9.54
C LYS A 51 -8.80 4.67 -10.15
N GLY A 52 -7.62 4.35 -9.68
CA GLY A 52 -6.96 3.08 -9.97
C GLY A 52 -6.45 2.53 -8.64
N ILE A 53 -5.65 1.48 -8.68
CA ILE A 53 -5.06 0.93 -7.46
C ILE A 53 -3.98 1.88 -6.96
N ILE A 54 -4.09 2.24 -5.68
CA ILE A 54 -3.12 3.10 -5.02
C ILE A 54 -1.96 2.27 -4.49
N VAL A 55 -2.29 1.21 -3.76
CA VAL A 55 -1.26 0.39 -3.12
C VAL A 55 -1.87 -0.97 -2.75
N TYR A 56 -1.01 -2.00 -2.73
CA TYR A 56 -1.34 -3.32 -2.18
C TYR A 56 -0.38 -3.61 -1.04
N PHE A 57 -0.73 -4.56 -0.18
CA PHE A 57 0.26 -5.13 0.72
C PHE A 57 0.02 -6.63 0.86
N ALA A 58 1.04 -7.37 1.29
CA ALA A 58 0.93 -8.80 1.49
C ALA A 58 1.96 -9.24 2.53
N ALA A 59 1.65 -10.31 3.24
CA ALA A 59 2.57 -10.89 4.20
C ALA A 59 3.15 -12.18 3.66
N PHE A 60 4.41 -12.38 3.96
CA PHE A 60 5.15 -13.59 3.62
C PHE A 60 5.83 -14.11 4.87
N LYS A 61 6.52 -15.21 4.76
CA LYS A 61 7.11 -15.88 5.93
C LYS A 61 8.00 -14.98 6.78
N ASN A 62 8.86 -14.20 6.14
CA ASN A 62 9.86 -13.40 6.84
C ASN A 62 9.76 -11.90 6.62
N HIS A 63 8.79 -11.47 5.82
CA HIS A 63 8.67 -10.04 5.49
C HIS A 63 7.24 -9.70 5.12
N ILE A 64 6.97 -8.41 5.14
CA ILE A 64 5.74 -7.85 4.61
C ILE A 64 6.14 -7.04 3.40
N SER A 65 5.42 -7.20 2.30
CA SER A 65 5.68 -6.44 1.08
C SER A 65 4.64 -5.36 0.90
N LEU A 66 5.09 -4.19 0.46
CA LEU A 66 4.23 -3.11 0.03
C LEU A 66 4.41 -2.97 -1.47
N PHE A 67 3.33 -2.78 -2.19
CA PHE A 67 3.36 -2.67 -3.65
C PHE A 67 2.77 -1.32 -4.06
N PRO A 68 3.58 -0.24 -4.02
CA PRO A 68 3.09 1.10 -4.33
C PRO A 68 3.26 1.45 -5.80
N THR A 69 3.30 0.47 -6.67
CA THR A 69 3.58 0.57 -8.10
C THR A 69 5.02 1.05 -8.35
N SER A 70 5.44 1.04 -9.60
CA SER A 70 6.81 1.43 -9.95
C SER A 70 7.06 2.91 -9.63
N SER A 71 6.06 3.77 -9.81
CA SER A 71 6.21 5.19 -9.51
C SER A 71 6.44 5.45 -8.03
N GLY A 72 5.76 4.69 -7.17
CA GLY A 72 5.95 4.81 -5.73
C GLY A 72 7.34 4.40 -5.29
N VAL A 73 7.90 3.36 -5.91
CA VAL A 73 9.26 2.93 -5.61
C VAL A 73 10.27 3.95 -6.11
N GLU A 74 10.12 4.39 -7.35
CA GLU A 74 11.04 5.36 -7.95
C GLU A 74 11.13 6.65 -7.17
N ALA A 75 9.99 7.16 -6.73
CA ALA A 75 9.94 8.43 -6.03
C ALA A 75 10.70 8.41 -4.71
N PHE A 76 10.90 7.24 -4.12
CA PHE A 76 11.52 7.10 -2.80
C PHE A 76 12.77 6.23 -2.84
N GLU A 77 13.37 6.06 -4.01
CA GLU A 77 14.49 5.14 -4.21
C GLU A 77 15.65 5.36 -3.25
N GLU A 78 15.97 6.64 -2.98
CA GLU A 78 17.06 6.96 -2.06
C GLU A 78 16.77 6.46 -0.64
N GLU A 79 15.54 6.66 -0.19
CA GLU A 79 15.15 6.25 1.15
C GLU A 79 14.95 4.75 1.26
N LEU A 80 14.79 4.06 0.14
CA LEU A 80 14.58 2.62 0.12
C LEU A 80 15.87 1.81 0.05
N LYS A 81 17.02 2.46 -0.03
CA LYS A 81 18.30 1.75 -0.07
C LYS A 81 18.48 0.73 1.05
N PRO A 82 18.10 1.01 2.29
CA PRO A 82 18.23 0.01 3.36
C PRO A 82 17.29 -1.17 3.24
N TYR A 83 16.33 -1.11 2.34
CA TYR A 83 15.31 -2.15 2.21
C TYR A 83 15.47 -2.89 0.90
N LYS A 84 15.15 -4.17 0.92
CA LYS A 84 15.12 -4.95 -0.30
C LYS A 84 13.92 -4.49 -1.12
N HIS A 85 14.16 -4.09 -2.35
CA HIS A 85 13.08 -3.61 -3.20
C HIS A 85 13.40 -3.88 -4.67
N SER A 86 12.36 -3.81 -5.47
CA SER A 86 12.47 -3.96 -6.91
C SER A 86 11.53 -2.96 -7.56
N LYS A 87 11.27 -3.09 -8.84
CA LYS A 87 10.56 -2.09 -9.61
C LYS A 87 9.20 -1.65 -9.05
N GLY A 88 8.49 -2.51 -8.40
CA GLY A 88 7.18 -2.15 -7.86
C GLY A 88 6.91 -2.73 -6.49
N THR A 89 7.95 -3.20 -5.81
CA THR A 89 7.81 -3.93 -4.55
C THR A 89 8.84 -3.49 -3.54
N ILE A 90 8.41 -3.36 -2.29
CA ILE A 90 9.31 -3.04 -1.17
C ILE A 90 9.09 -4.11 -0.11
N GLN A 91 10.18 -4.67 0.43
CA GLN A 91 10.10 -5.69 1.48
C GLN A 91 10.54 -5.12 2.82
N PHE A 92 9.70 -5.33 3.84
CA PHE A 92 10.03 -4.92 5.20
C PHE A 92 10.17 -6.18 6.05
N PRO A 93 11.36 -6.42 6.64
CA PRO A 93 11.56 -7.61 7.48
C PRO A 93 10.61 -7.62 8.67
N ILE A 94 10.04 -8.78 8.96
CA ILE A 94 9.13 -8.91 10.13
C ILE A 94 9.90 -8.70 11.43
N SER A 95 11.19 -8.99 11.43
CA SER A 95 12.03 -8.85 12.64
C SER A 95 12.31 -7.41 13.04
N LYS A 96 11.94 -6.43 12.22
CA LYS A 96 12.19 -5.01 12.49
C LYS A 96 10.90 -4.22 12.52
N PRO A 97 10.87 -3.10 13.25
CA PRO A 97 9.69 -2.23 13.21
C PRO A 97 9.44 -1.71 11.81
N LEU A 98 8.18 -1.50 11.46
CA LEU A 98 7.83 -0.92 10.18
C LEU A 98 8.20 0.56 10.16
N PRO A 99 8.77 1.06 9.06
CA PRO A 99 9.08 2.50 8.94
C PRO A 99 7.80 3.27 8.60
N ILE A 100 7.01 3.53 9.63
CA ILE A 100 5.66 4.10 9.50
C ILE A 100 5.66 5.44 8.74
N ASP A 101 6.58 6.32 9.08
CA ASP A 101 6.64 7.63 8.41
C ASP A 101 6.94 7.49 6.92
N LEU A 102 7.88 6.62 6.58
CA LEU A 102 8.23 6.39 5.18
C LEU A 102 7.04 5.80 4.43
N ILE A 103 6.39 4.81 5.01
CA ILE A 103 5.22 4.17 4.39
C ILE A 103 4.12 5.21 4.18
N ARG A 104 3.88 6.07 5.17
CA ARG A 104 2.88 7.13 5.07
C ARG A 104 3.18 8.04 3.90
N ARG A 105 4.42 8.46 3.75
CA ARG A 105 4.81 9.36 2.66
C ARG A 105 4.65 8.69 1.30
N ILE A 106 4.98 7.41 1.20
CA ILE A 106 4.81 6.66 -0.04
C ILE A 106 3.33 6.56 -0.41
N VAL A 107 2.48 6.20 0.56
CA VAL A 107 1.04 6.09 0.32
C VAL A 107 0.46 7.45 -0.06
N LEU A 108 0.87 8.51 0.63
CA LEU A 108 0.40 9.85 0.34
C LEU A 108 0.79 10.28 -1.08
N PHE A 109 2.02 9.97 -1.49
CA PHE A 109 2.47 10.23 -2.86
C PHE A 109 1.56 9.53 -3.87
N ARG A 110 1.22 8.27 -3.60
CA ARG A 110 0.36 7.51 -4.50
C ARG A 110 -1.07 8.05 -4.52
N VAL A 111 -1.57 8.51 -3.38
CA VAL A 111 -2.89 9.13 -3.32
C VAL A 111 -2.94 10.36 -4.22
N LYS A 112 -1.92 11.21 -4.10
CA LYS A 112 -1.85 12.42 -4.94
C LYS A 112 -1.73 12.07 -6.41
N GLU A 113 -0.91 11.10 -6.72
CA GLU A 113 -0.71 10.66 -8.09
C GLU A 113 -2.01 10.11 -8.68
N ASP A 114 -2.76 9.35 -7.91
CA ASP A 114 -4.03 8.79 -8.34
C ASP A 114 -5.04 9.89 -8.65
N LEU A 115 -5.10 10.92 -7.81
CA LEU A 115 -5.99 12.04 -8.02
C LEU A 115 -5.61 12.82 -9.27
N GLU A 116 -4.32 13.08 -9.44
CA GLU A 116 -3.80 13.79 -10.62
C GLU A 116 -3.99 12.98 -11.89
N LYS A 117 -3.77 11.69 -11.80
CA LYS A 117 -3.92 10.79 -12.93
C LYS A 117 -5.37 10.77 -13.42
N GLY A 118 -6.33 10.81 -12.48
CA GLY A 118 -7.73 10.93 -12.83
C GLY A 118 -8.01 12.20 -13.61
N ALA A 119 -7.46 13.31 -13.18
CA ALA A 119 -7.60 14.59 -13.87
C ALA A 119 -6.88 14.57 -15.22
N LEU A 120 -5.66 14.03 -15.22
CA LEU A 120 -4.88 13.92 -16.45
C LEU A 120 -5.53 12.99 -17.47
N SER A 121 -6.15 11.94 -16.97
CA SER A 121 -6.86 11.00 -17.84
C SER A 121 -7.99 11.69 -18.58
N CYS A 122 -8.71 12.56 -17.89
CA CYS A 122 -9.74 13.38 -18.52
C CYS A 122 -9.15 14.31 -19.58
N ASN A 123 -8.00 14.89 -19.29
CA ASN A 123 -7.33 15.79 -20.22
C ASN A 123 -6.76 15.04 -21.42
N SER A 124 -6.18 13.87 -21.18
CA SER A 124 -5.57 13.12 -22.25
C SER A 124 -6.58 12.64 -23.29
N LYS A 125 -7.83 12.48 -22.92
CA LYS A 125 -8.88 12.12 -23.86
C LYS A 125 -9.15 13.19 -24.91
N LYS A 126 -8.70 14.38 -24.63
CA LYS A 126 -8.89 15.52 -25.55
C LYS A 126 -7.81 15.60 -26.61
N LYS A 127 -6.79 14.84 -26.48
CA LYS A 127 -5.68 14.87 -27.45
C LYS A 127 -6.02 14.13 -28.74
#